data_7b24d3afeeb37ad97357e781f749fdf0
#
_entry.id   7b24d3afeeb37ad97357e781f749fdf0
#
_cell.length_a   1.000
_cell.length_b   1.000
_cell.length_c   1.000
_cell.angle_alpha   90.00
_cell.angle_beta   90.00
_cell.angle_gamma   90.00
#
_symmetry.space_group_name_H-M   'P 1'
#
loop_
_entity.id
_entity.type
_entity.pdbx_description
1 polymer ?
#
loop_
_entity_poly.entity_id
_entity_poly.type
_entity_poly.pdbx_seq_one_letter_code
_entity_poly.pdbx_strand_id
1 'polypeptide(L)'
;MFDHWGGLNTMFHILSNGGTIITTKNRSPINICKLIEIFKIELLPTSPTFLNLLLLSRAYEYNNLECLKIISYGTEPMPENTLRRLKFIFPKVKLLQTYGLIELGVMKSISENNDSLWIKIGGAGYSTRIIDGILQIKAKSAMMGYLNAANPFTEDGWFITGDEVLQKGEYIKILGRKSEIINVGGEKVYPSEVENVVLEMENVAEVIVYGEKNPI
;
A
#
# COMPACT_ATOMS: atom_id res chain seq x y z
N MET A 1 -6.17 13.37 -6.52
CA MET A 1 -6.08 12.00 -7.07
C MET A 1 -5.05 11.91 -8.21
N PHE A 2 -5.01 12.88 -9.13
CA PHE A 2 -4.00 12.93 -10.20
C PHE A 2 -2.87 13.93 -9.93
N ASP A 3 -2.73 14.32 -8.69
CA ASP A 3 -1.74 15.23 -8.13
C ASP A 3 -0.51 14.50 -7.55
N HIS A 4 -0.51 13.18 -7.61
CA HIS A 4 0.60 12.33 -7.19
C HIS A 4 0.80 11.14 -8.14
N TRP A 5 1.98 10.53 -8.07
CA TRP A 5 2.43 9.50 -9.03
C TRP A 5 1.50 8.28 -9.11
N GLY A 6 1.01 7.77 -7.98
CA GLY A 6 0.10 6.62 -7.97
C GLY A 6 -1.20 6.86 -8.75
N GLY A 7 -1.78 8.05 -8.63
CA GLY A 7 -2.97 8.44 -9.39
C GLY A 7 -2.71 8.57 -10.88
N LEU A 8 -1.60 9.21 -11.26
CA LEU A 8 -1.19 9.34 -12.67
C LEU A 8 -0.88 7.97 -13.28
N ASN A 9 -0.14 7.11 -12.59
CA ASN A 9 0.17 5.76 -13.04
C ASN A 9 -1.11 4.95 -13.31
N THR A 10 -2.07 4.99 -12.38
CA THR A 10 -3.37 4.32 -12.56
C THR A 10 -4.12 4.87 -13.76
N MET A 11 -4.16 6.19 -13.93
CA MET A 11 -4.81 6.84 -15.07
C MET A 11 -4.20 6.36 -16.40
N PHE A 12 -2.88 6.45 -16.54
CA PHE A 12 -2.21 6.02 -17.76
C PHE A 12 -2.36 4.52 -18.02
N HIS A 13 -2.31 3.70 -16.98
CA HIS A 13 -2.55 2.26 -17.09
C HIS A 13 -3.95 1.96 -17.66
N ILE A 14 -4.99 2.58 -17.12
CA ILE A 14 -6.36 2.37 -17.60
C ILE A 14 -6.53 2.86 -19.03
N LEU A 15 -6.07 4.07 -19.34
CA LEU A 15 -6.22 4.66 -20.67
C LEU A 15 -5.42 3.90 -21.74
N SER A 16 -4.21 3.46 -21.44
CA SER A 16 -3.38 2.68 -22.38
C SER A 16 -3.96 1.30 -22.68
N ASN A 17 -4.84 0.78 -21.82
CA ASN A 17 -5.58 -0.46 -22.03
C ASN A 17 -7.01 -0.25 -22.57
N GLY A 18 -7.34 0.96 -23.01
CA GLY A 18 -8.67 1.29 -23.58
C GLY A 18 -9.80 1.29 -22.56
N GLY A 19 -9.45 1.42 -21.27
CA GLY A 19 -10.43 1.42 -20.17
C GLY A 19 -11.08 2.80 -19.96
N THR A 20 -12.11 2.82 -19.13
CA THR A 20 -12.84 4.02 -18.71
C THR A 20 -12.52 4.35 -17.26
N ILE A 21 -12.33 5.63 -16.96
CA ILE A 21 -12.06 6.12 -15.61
C ILE A 21 -13.29 6.86 -15.10
N ILE A 22 -13.78 6.44 -13.92
CA ILE A 22 -14.84 7.14 -13.20
C ILE A 22 -14.21 7.93 -12.07
N THR A 23 -14.46 9.23 -12.04
CA THR A 23 -13.95 10.14 -11.00
C THR A 23 -15.10 10.76 -10.21
N THR A 24 -14.82 11.10 -8.95
CA THR A 24 -15.81 11.75 -8.08
C THR A 24 -15.14 12.71 -7.10
N LYS A 25 -15.86 13.76 -6.73
CA LYS A 25 -15.45 14.66 -5.62
C LYS A 25 -15.80 14.05 -4.25
N ASN A 26 -16.91 13.32 -4.17
CA ASN A 26 -17.31 12.63 -2.95
C ASN A 26 -16.66 11.24 -2.88
N ARG A 27 -15.69 11.08 -1.99
CA ARG A 27 -14.92 9.83 -1.79
C ARG A 27 -15.40 9.01 -0.60
N SER A 28 -16.62 9.27 -0.08
CA SER A 28 -17.16 8.44 0.99
C SER A 28 -17.37 7.00 0.51
N PRO A 29 -17.20 5.98 1.38
CA PRO A 29 -17.42 4.59 1.01
C PRO A 29 -18.79 4.33 0.40
N ILE A 30 -19.83 4.97 0.94
CA ILE A 30 -21.22 4.85 0.43
C ILE A 30 -21.30 5.31 -1.04
N ASN A 31 -20.71 6.48 -1.35
CA ASN A 31 -20.74 6.99 -2.72
C ASN A 31 -19.88 6.15 -3.67
N ILE A 32 -18.72 5.68 -3.23
CA ILE A 32 -17.85 4.81 -4.04
C ILE A 32 -18.56 3.48 -4.36
N CYS A 33 -19.19 2.83 -3.39
CA CYS A 33 -19.95 1.60 -3.64
C CYS A 33 -21.09 1.82 -4.63
N LYS A 34 -21.83 2.94 -4.49
CA LYS A 34 -22.88 3.32 -5.44
C LYS A 34 -22.34 3.51 -6.86
N LEU A 35 -21.16 4.16 -7.01
CA LEU A 35 -20.53 4.33 -8.33
C LEU A 35 -20.07 3.00 -8.91
N ILE A 36 -19.51 2.09 -8.08
CA ILE A 36 -19.14 0.75 -8.52
C ILE A 36 -20.34 0.02 -9.09
N GLU A 37 -21.48 0.06 -8.41
CA GLU A 37 -22.73 -0.58 -8.86
C GLU A 37 -23.26 0.03 -10.16
N ILE A 38 -23.36 1.37 -10.23
CA ILE A 38 -23.94 2.09 -11.38
C ILE A 38 -23.09 1.91 -12.64
N PHE A 39 -21.79 2.13 -12.53
CA PHE A 39 -20.85 2.12 -13.67
C PHE A 39 -20.17 0.77 -13.90
N LYS A 40 -20.54 -0.26 -13.12
CA LYS A 40 -19.97 -1.61 -13.22
C LYS A 40 -18.45 -1.61 -13.15
N ILE A 41 -17.91 -0.89 -12.16
CA ILE A 41 -16.47 -0.72 -12.00
C ILE A 41 -15.83 -2.06 -11.63
N GLU A 42 -14.82 -2.46 -12.37
CA GLU A 42 -14.11 -3.73 -12.19
C GLU A 42 -12.82 -3.60 -11.35
N LEU A 43 -12.21 -2.40 -11.32
CA LEU A 43 -10.96 -2.11 -10.61
C LEU A 43 -11.14 -0.94 -9.64
N LEU A 44 -10.87 -1.17 -8.36
CA LEU A 44 -10.84 -0.14 -7.32
C LEU A 44 -9.39 0.07 -6.84
N PRO A 45 -8.68 1.10 -7.34
CA PRO A 45 -7.40 1.50 -6.76
C PRO A 45 -7.64 2.38 -5.53
N THR A 46 -7.00 2.06 -4.41
CA THR A 46 -7.30 2.71 -3.15
C THR A 46 -6.14 2.62 -2.12
N SER A 47 -6.37 3.09 -0.90
CA SER A 47 -5.46 2.94 0.24
C SER A 47 -6.01 1.97 1.30
N PRO A 48 -5.17 1.39 2.14
CA PRO A 48 -5.58 0.63 3.32
C PRO A 48 -6.54 1.39 4.23
N THR A 49 -6.28 2.67 4.49
CA THR A 49 -7.20 3.54 5.26
C THR A 49 -8.60 3.58 4.66
N PHE A 50 -8.73 3.80 3.35
CA PHE A 50 -10.06 3.77 2.71
C PHE A 50 -10.74 2.41 2.84
N LEU A 51 -9.98 1.32 2.71
CA LEU A 51 -10.54 -0.04 2.85
C LEU A 51 -11.05 -0.30 4.27
N ASN A 52 -10.36 0.21 5.28
CA ASN A 52 -10.85 0.16 6.66
C ASN A 52 -12.16 0.96 6.82
N LEU A 53 -12.23 2.18 6.28
CA LEU A 53 -13.47 2.98 6.27
C LEU A 53 -14.61 2.27 5.53
N LEU A 54 -14.31 1.58 4.43
CA LEU A 54 -15.30 0.77 3.70
C LEU A 54 -15.86 -0.35 4.57
N LEU A 55 -15.01 -1.05 5.32
CA LEU A 55 -15.42 -2.10 6.25
C LEU A 55 -16.26 -1.55 7.41
N LEU A 56 -15.86 -0.42 7.99
CA LEU A 56 -16.57 0.23 9.09
C LEU A 56 -17.95 0.75 8.67
N SER A 57 -18.03 1.37 7.49
CA SER A 57 -19.30 1.91 6.96
C SER A 57 -20.29 0.84 6.54
N ARG A 58 -19.83 -0.38 6.29
CA ARG A 58 -20.61 -1.50 5.73
C ARG A 58 -21.35 -1.14 4.42
N ALA A 59 -20.88 -0.12 3.70
CA ALA A 59 -21.51 0.36 2.47
C ALA A 59 -21.65 -0.72 1.38
N TYR A 60 -20.78 -1.74 1.42
CA TYR A 60 -20.82 -2.90 0.54
C TYR A 60 -22.08 -3.79 0.72
N GLU A 61 -22.79 -3.68 1.85
CA GLU A 61 -24.03 -4.45 2.10
C GLU A 61 -25.25 -3.87 1.40
N TYR A 62 -25.19 -2.60 1.02
CA TYR A 62 -26.30 -1.85 0.42
C TYR A 62 -26.15 -1.65 -1.09
N ASN A 63 -25.09 -2.17 -1.70
CA ASN A 63 -24.79 -2.00 -3.11
C ASN A 63 -24.32 -3.32 -3.73
N ASN A 64 -24.67 -3.56 -4.98
CA ASN A 64 -24.19 -4.74 -5.71
C ASN A 64 -22.78 -4.50 -6.26
N LEU A 65 -21.79 -5.14 -5.66
CA LEU A 65 -20.36 -5.03 -6.03
C LEU A 65 -19.84 -6.26 -6.79
N GLU A 66 -20.69 -7.14 -7.30
CA GLU A 66 -20.28 -8.37 -8.02
C GLU A 66 -19.44 -8.10 -9.28
N CYS A 67 -19.54 -6.90 -9.85
CA CYS A 67 -18.73 -6.47 -10.98
C CYS A 67 -17.26 -6.23 -10.61
N LEU A 68 -16.95 -6.02 -9.31
CA LEU A 68 -15.61 -5.73 -8.84
C LEU A 68 -14.72 -6.98 -8.94
N LYS A 69 -13.63 -6.87 -9.71
CA LYS A 69 -12.68 -7.96 -9.95
C LYS A 69 -11.38 -7.79 -9.17
N ILE A 70 -10.92 -6.54 -9.04
CA ILE A 70 -9.63 -6.22 -8.43
C ILE A 70 -9.78 -5.03 -7.49
N ILE A 71 -9.25 -5.18 -6.29
CA ILE A 71 -8.94 -4.06 -5.38
C ILE A 71 -7.41 -3.96 -5.32
N SER A 72 -6.84 -2.87 -5.82
CA SER A 72 -5.42 -2.59 -5.67
C SER A 72 -5.21 -1.56 -4.56
N TYR A 73 -4.26 -1.83 -3.67
CA TYR A 73 -3.98 -0.97 -2.53
C TYR A 73 -2.47 -0.77 -2.33
N GLY A 74 -2.09 0.35 -1.75
CA GLY A 74 -0.69 0.70 -1.49
C GLY A 74 -0.59 2.05 -0.78
N THR A 75 0.59 2.63 -0.79
CA THR A 75 0.96 3.91 -0.15
C THR A 75 1.07 3.88 1.38
N GLU A 76 0.45 2.92 2.03
CA GLU A 76 0.42 2.73 3.48
C GLU A 76 0.59 1.24 3.80
N PRO A 77 1.06 0.87 5.00
CA PRO A 77 1.00 -0.52 5.48
C PRO A 77 -0.45 -1.01 5.55
N MET A 78 -0.69 -2.22 5.09
CA MET A 78 -2.00 -2.86 5.18
C MET A 78 -2.13 -3.62 6.51
N PRO A 79 -3.11 -3.28 7.37
CA PRO A 79 -3.39 -4.08 8.55
C PRO A 79 -3.83 -5.50 8.19
N GLU A 80 -3.23 -6.50 8.82
CA GLU A 80 -3.50 -7.91 8.51
C GLU A 80 -4.96 -8.28 8.75
N ASN A 81 -5.56 -7.75 9.82
CA ASN A 81 -6.98 -7.94 10.11
C ASN A 81 -7.88 -7.34 9.02
N THR A 82 -7.57 -6.13 8.55
CA THR A 82 -8.29 -5.49 7.44
C THR A 82 -8.22 -6.36 6.19
N LEU A 83 -7.05 -6.88 5.85
CA LEU A 83 -6.87 -7.76 4.69
C LEU A 83 -7.68 -9.05 4.80
N ARG A 84 -7.65 -9.72 5.97
CA ARG A 84 -8.44 -10.93 6.25
C ARG A 84 -9.95 -10.67 6.12
N ARG A 85 -10.45 -9.56 6.66
CA ARG A 85 -11.87 -9.17 6.56
C ARG A 85 -12.27 -8.89 5.12
N LEU A 86 -11.44 -8.18 4.35
CA LEU A 86 -11.68 -7.95 2.91
C LEU A 86 -11.76 -9.26 2.15
N LYS A 87 -10.85 -10.20 2.41
CA LYS A 87 -10.88 -11.52 1.77
C LYS A 87 -12.14 -12.30 2.10
N PHE A 88 -12.63 -12.21 3.33
CA PHE A 88 -13.88 -12.85 3.75
C PHE A 88 -15.10 -12.24 3.03
N ILE A 89 -15.18 -10.90 2.96
CA ILE A 89 -16.31 -10.17 2.36
C ILE A 89 -16.27 -10.26 0.82
N PHE A 90 -15.10 -10.21 0.23
CA PHE A 90 -14.89 -10.22 -1.22
C PHE A 90 -14.09 -11.45 -1.68
N PRO A 91 -14.59 -12.69 -1.49
CA PRO A 91 -13.80 -13.91 -1.73
C PRO A 91 -13.36 -14.10 -3.18
N LYS A 92 -14.10 -13.52 -4.14
CA LYS A 92 -13.84 -13.60 -5.58
C LYS A 92 -12.98 -12.45 -6.11
N VAL A 93 -12.81 -11.37 -5.32
CA VAL A 93 -12.04 -10.20 -5.72
C VAL A 93 -10.56 -10.46 -5.48
N LYS A 94 -9.74 -10.11 -6.47
CA LYS A 94 -8.29 -10.14 -6.32
C LYS A 94 -7.83 -8.93 -5.49
N LEU A 95 -7.20 -9.19 -4.36
CA LEU A 95 -6.55 -8.16 -3.53
C LEU A 95 -5.10 -8.05 -3.98
N LEU A 96 -4.70 -6.88 -4.46
CA LEU A 96 -3.38 -6.64 -5.05
C LEU A 96 -2.67 -5.53 -4.31
N GLN A 97 -1.65 -5.88 -3.53
CA GLN A 97 -0.76 -4.89 -2.95
C GLN A 97 0.16 -4.32 -4.02
N THR A 98 0.20 -3.00 -4.14
CA THR A 98 1.11 -2.28 -5.03
C THR A 98 2.25 -1.67 -4.24
N TYR A 99 3.44 -1.62 -4.83
CA TYR A 99 4.60 -0.97 -4.26
C TYR A 99 5.25 -0.06 -5.31
N GLY A 100 5.61 1.13 -4.89
CA GLY A 100 6.27 2.10 -5.74
C GLY A 100 6.62 3.38 -4.98
N LEU A 101 7.56 4.09 -5.54
CA LEU A 101 8.05 5.37 -5.03
C LEU A 101 8.04 6.38 -6.16
N ILE A 102 7.79 7.65 -5.86
CA ILE A 102 7.82 8.71 -6.87
C ILE A 102 9.20 8.81 -7.52
N GLU A 103 10.24 8.49 -6.78
CA GLU A 103 11.64 8.50 -7.16
C GLU A 103 12.02 7.42 -8.18
N LEU A 104 11.26 6.33 -8.21
CA LEU A 104 11.58 5.14 -9.00
C LEU A 104 10.48 4.74 -9.99
N GLY A 105 9.24 5.10 -9.67
CA GLY A 105 8.05 4.63 -10.35
C GLY A 105 7.35 3.47 -9.62
N VAL A 106 6.28 2.96 -10.22
CA VAL A 106 5.51 1.82 -9.69
C VAL A 106 6.03 0.52 -10.27
N MET A 107 6.42 -0.39 -9.40
CA MET A 107 6.93 -1.70 -9.78
C MET A 107 5.80 -2.71 -9.96
N LYS A 108 6.07 -3.72 -10.79
CA LYS A 108 5.20 -4.90 -10.83
C LYS A 108 5.26 -5.59 -9.47
N SER A 109 4.11 -5.80 -8.86
CA SER A 109 3.99 -6.54 -7.61
C SER A 109 3.08 -7.75 -7.79
N ILE A 110 3.42 -8.82 -7.11
CA ILE A 110 2.69 -10.09 -7.10
C ILE A 110 2.56 -10.50 -5.65
N SER A 111 1.34 -10.52 -5.12
CA SER A 111 1.07 -11.07 -3.78
C SER A 111 1.24 -12.58 -3.79
N GLU A 112 1.78 -13.16 -2.72
CA GLU A 112 1.92 -14.61 -2.54
C GLU A 112 0.56 -15.31 -2.66
N ASN A 113 -0.47 -14.70 -2.04
CA ASN A 113 -1.87 -15.05 -2.18
C ASN A 113 -2.76 -13.84 -1.82
N ASN A 114 -4.08 -13.99 -1.85
CA ASN A 114 -5.03 -12.88 -1.68
C ASN A 114 -5.13 -12.32 -0.26
N ASP A 115 -4.64 -13.02 0.73
CA ASP A 115 -4.67 -12.65 2.15
C ASP A 115 -3.27 -12.55 2.77
N SER A 116 -2.25 -12.50 1.93
CA SER A 116 -0.85 -12.39 2.33
C SER A 116 -0.33 -10.97 2.18
N LEU A 117 0.44 -10.52 3.19
CA LEU A 117 1.24 -9.29 3.12
C LEU A 117 2.61 -9.51 2.47
N TRP A 118 2.90 -10.75 2.04
CA TRP A 118 4.12 -11.08 1.33
C TRP A 118 3.95 -10.81 -0.15
N ILE A 119 4.82 -9.98 -0.70
CA ILE A 119 4.81 -9.59 -2.10
C ILE A 119 6.17 -9.82 -2.75
N LYS A 120 6.17 -10.24 -3.99
CA LYS A 120 7.32 -10.18 -4.88
C LYS A 120 7.23 -8.90 -5.68
N ILE A 121 8.26 -8.08 -5.63
CA ILE A 121 8.34 -6.81 -6.37
C ILE A 121 9.47 -6.86 -7.39
N GLY A 122 9.34 -6.12 -8.50
CA GLY A 122 10.35 -6.04 -9.53
C GLY A 122 9.75 -5.77 -10.91
N GLY A 123 10.28 -6.43 -11.91
CA GLY A 123 9.87 -6.28 -13.32
C GLY A 123 11.02 -5.82 -14.20
N ALA A 124 10.76 -5.66 -15.49
CA ALA A 124 11.78 -5.23 -16.45
C ALA A 124 12.32 -3.83 -16.09
N GLY A 125 13.63 -3.73 -15.91
CA GLY A 125 14.29 -2.48 -15.56
C GLY A 125 14.40 -2.19 -14.06
N TYR A 126 13.97 -3.13 -13.19
CA TYR A 126 14.11 -3.03 -11.74
C TYR A 126 14.95 -4.19 -11.19
N SER A 127 15.78 -3.89 -10.22
CA SER A 127 16.51 -4.86 -9.41
C SER A 127 16.32 -4.50 -7.93
N THR A 128 16.24 -5.49 -7.07
CA THR A 128 16.05 -5.31 -5.62
C THR A 128 17.15 -6.00 -4.84
N ARG A 129 17.59 -5.41 -3.74
CA ARG A 129 18.45 -6.05 -2.73
C ARG A 129 18.05 -5.58 -1.35
N ILE A 130 18.44 -6.32 -0.33
CA ILE A 130 18.19 -5.95 1.08
C ILE A 130 19.55 -5.87 1.78
N ILE A 131 19.82 -4.73 2.40
CA ILE A 131 21.03 -4.49 3.19
C ILE A 131 20.60 -4.02 4.57
N ASP A 132 21.04 -4.71 5.61
CA ASP A 132 20.68 -4.43 7.01
C ASP A 132 19.17 -4.28 7.25
N GLY A 133 18.38 -5.15 6.59
CA GLY A 133 16.92 -5.13 6.66
C GLY A 133 16.25 -4.04 5.81
N ILE A 134 17.01 -3.14 5.19
CA ILE A 134 16.49 -2.05 4.36
C ILE A 134 16.44 -2.46 2.89
N LEU A 135 15.28 -2.27 2.28
CA LEU A 135 15.10 -2.48 0.86
C LEU A 135 15.87 -1.42 0.06
N GLN A 136 16.63 -1.86 -0.91
CA GLN A 136 17.29 -1.01 -1.89
C GLN A 136 16.87 -1.42 -3.30
N ILE A 137 16.69 -0.43 -4.17
CA ILE A 137 16.16 -0.65 -5.52
C ILE A 137 17.01 0.09 -6.53
N LYS A 138 17.32 -0.61 -7.62
CA LYS A 138 17.93 -0.01 -8.80
C LYS A 138 16.94 -0.04 -9.94
N ALA A 139 16.65 1.12 -10.54
CA ALA A 139 15.64 1.26 -11.57
C ALA A 139 16.14 2.10 -12.74
N LYS A 140 15.78 1.73 -13.96
CA LYS A 140 16.05 2.55 -15.16
C LYS A 140 15.26 3.85 -15.16
N SER A 141 14.12 3.89 -14.49
CA SER A 141 13.24 5.05 -14.31
C SER A 141 13.58 5.90 -13.10
N ALA A 142 14.68 5.60 -12.40
CA ALA A 142 15.07 6.35 -11.21
C ALA A 142 15.30 7.83 -11.51
N MET A 143 14.88 8.69 -10.59
CA MET A 143 15.23 10.12 -10.63
C MET A 143 16.76 10.31 -10.59
N MET A 144 17.24 11.46 -11.03
CA MET A 144 18.67 11.80 -10.95
C MET A 144 19.11 12.19 -9.54
N GLY A 145 18.20 12.61 -8.67
CA GLY A 145 18.45 13.05 -7.30
C GLY A 145 17.48 14.14 -6.87
N TYR A 146 17.55 14.54 -5.59
CA TYR A 146 16.81 15.67 -5.06
C TYR A 146 17.54 16.98 -5.35
N LEU A 147 16.78 18.06 -5.59
CA LEU A 147 17.36 19.40 -5.81
C LEU A 147 17.88 20.04 -4.52
N ASN A 148 17.29 19.73 -3.38
CA ASN A 148 17.50 20.42 -2.11
C ASN A 148 17.61 19.47 -0.90
N ALA A 149 17.95 18.21 -1.15
CA ALA A 149 18.17 17.20 -0.11
C ALA A 149 19.36 16.30 -0.47
N ALA A 150 19.85 15.55 0.50
CA ALA A 150 20.92 14.59 0.29
C ALA A 150 20.55 13.54 -0.77
N ASN A 151 21.55 13.10 -1.51
CA ASN A 151 21.38 12.05 -2.52
C ASN A 151 21.05 10.71 -1.82
N PRO A 152 19.91 10.09 -2.12
CA PRO A 152 19.51 8.82 -1.52
C PRO A 152 20.11 7.58 -2.21
N PHE A 153 20.97 7.79 -3.20
CA PHE A 153 21.60 6.69 -3.94
C PHE A 153 22.96 6.33 -3.33
N THR A 154 23.25 5.03 -3.32
CA THR A 154 24.60 4.52 -3.07
C THR A 154 25.53 4.84 -4.23
N GLU A 155 26.86 4.73 -4.03
CA GLU A 155 27.86 4.94 -5.09
C GLU A 155 27.66 4.01 -6.29
N ASP A 156 27.17 2.78 -6.07
CA ASP A 156 26.86 1.81 -7.11
C ASP A 156 25.44 1.96 -7.68
N GLY A 157 24.74 3.05 -7.35
CA GLY A 157 23.49 3.49 -7.99
C GLY A 157 22.20 2.80 -7.48
N TRP A 158 22.20 2.31 -6.23
CA TRP A 158 20.99 1.79 -5.59
C TRP A 158 20.30 2.88 -4.78
N PHE A 159 19.00 3.02 -4.98
CA PHE A 159 18.16 3.89 -4.17
C PHE A 159 17.89 3.23 -2.82
N ILE A 160 18.20 3.93 -1.73
CA ILE A 160 17.92 3.49 -0.36
C ILE A 160 16.49 3.93 -0.04
N THR A 161 15.54 2.97 -0.01
CA THR A 161 14.10 3.30 0.15
C THR A 161 13.76 3.80 1.54
N GLY A 162 14.52 3.39 2.54
CA GLY A 162 14.19 3.60 3.95
C GLY A 162 13.12 2.64 4.48
N ASP A 163 12.57 1.77 3.65
CA ASP A 163 11.58 0.77 4.07
C ASP A 163 12.31 -0.44 4.65
N GLU A 164 12.00 -0.80 5.89
CA GLU A 164 12.47 -2.03 6.53
C GLU A 164 11.57 -3.19 6.13
N VAL A 165 12.18 -4.32 5.77
CA VAL A 165 11.47 -5.46 5.21
C VAL A 165 11.96 -6.78 5.80
N LEU A 166 11.08 -7.76 5.88
CA LEU A 166 11.43 -9.17 6.03
C LEU A 166 11.52 -9.82 4.66
N GLN A 167 12.36 -10.84 4.53
CA GLN A 167 12.52 -11.61 3.30
C GLN A 167 12.21 -13.08 3.53
N LYS A 168 11.47 -13.66 2.59
CA LYS A 168 11.18 -15.11 2.52
C LYS A 168 11.30 -15.54 1.05
N GLY A 169 12.46 -16.08 0.70
CA GLY A 169 12.77 -16.39 -0.70
C GLY A 169 12.72 -15.15 -1.59
N GLU A 170 11.86 -15.15 -2.60
CA GLU A 170 11.66 -14.01 -3.50
C GLU A 170 10.60 -12.99 -2.99
N TYR A 171 9.93 -13.29 -1.89
CA TYR A 171 8.90 -12.44 -1.30
C TYR A 171 9.48 -11.58 -0.19
N ILE A 172 8.93 -10.37 -0.08
CA ILE A 172 9.20 -9.46 1.02
C ILE A 172 7.90 -9.08 1.72
N LYS A 173 7.98 -8.81 3.03
CA LYS A 173 6.92 -8.18 3.81
C LYS A 173 7.45 -6.83 4.29
N ILE A 174 6.74 -5.76 3.99
CA ILE A 174 7.11 -4.40 4.40
C ILE A 174 6.67 -4.22 5.85
N LEU A 175 7.61 -3.83 6.71
CA LEU A 175 7.36 -3.57 8.14
C LEU A 175 7.01 -2.11 8.42
N GLY A 176 7.58 -1.19 7.64
CA GLY A 176 7.39 0.26 7.77
C GLY A 176 8.66 1.04 7.44
N ARG A 177 8.62 2.34 7.65
CA ARG A 177 9.76 3.24 7.46
C ARG A 177 10.73 3.13 8.63
N LYS A 178 12.03 3.03 8.36
CA LYS A 178 13.08 3.04 9.39
C LYS A 178 13.01 4.28 10.29
N SER A 179 12.60 5.42 9.73
CA SER A 179 12.43 6.68 10.46
C SER A 179 11.25 6.69 11.44
N GLU A 180 10.32 5.76 11.30
CA GLU A 180 9.10 5.65 12.13
C GLU A 180 9.23 4.60 13.22
N ILE A 181 10.30 3.80 13.20
CA ILE A 181 10.54 2.77 14.22
C ILE A 181 10.77 3.44 15.56
N ILE A 182 10.02 2.96 16.57
CA ILE A 182 10.11 3.43 17.95
C ILE A 182 11.10 2.56 18.71
N ASN A 183 12.11 3.17 19.32
CA ASN A 183 13.06 2.47 20.21
C ASN A 183 12.57 2.57 21.65
N VAL A 184 12.30 1.42 22.27
CA VAL A 184 11.91 1.32 23.67
C VAL A 184 12.91 0.42 24.40
N GLY A 185 13.78 1.00 25.22
CA GLY A 185 14.75 0.23 25.98
C GLY A 185 15.73 -0.60 25.14
N GLY A 186 15.99 -0.21 23.90
CA GLY A 186 16.86 -0.95 22.95
C GLY A 186 16.08 -1.90 22.03
N GLU A 187 14.81 -2.12 22.27
CA GLU A 187 13.94 -2.92 21.40
C GLU A 187 13.29 -2.05 20.32
N LYS A 188 13.20 -2.60 19.10
CA LYS A 188 12.51 -1.97 17.97
C LYS A 188 11.03 -2.29 18.04
N VAL A 189 10.20 -1.26 18.09
CA VAL A 189 8.75 -1.36 18.00
C VAL A 189 8.30 -0.76 16.67
N TYR A 190 7.62 -1.55 15.86
CA TYR A 190 7.03 -1.09 14.61
C TYR A 190 5.62 -0.58 14.89
N PRO A 191 5.32 0.72 14.63
CA PRO A 191 3.99 1.27 14.85
C PRO A 191 2.87 0.40 14.29
N SER A 192 3.02 -0.09 13.07
CA SER A 192 2.04 -0.94 12.40
C SER A 192 1.73 -2.26 13.13
N GLU A 193 2.69 -2.84 13.87
CA GLU A 193 2.44 -4.07 14.63
C GLU A 193 1.52 -3.80 15.83
N VAL A 194 1.75 -2.68 16.53
CA VAL A 194 0.90 -2.27 17.67
C VAL A 194 -0.47 -1.84 17.17
N GLU A 195 -0.53 -1.05 16.08
CA GLU A 195 -1.77 -0.61 15.43
C GLU A 195 -2.63 -1.80 15.01
N ASN A 196 -2.02 -2.86 14.44
CA ASN A 196 -2.73 -4.07 14.06
C ASN A 196 -3.44 -4.74 15.23
N VAL A 197 -2.76 -4.84 16.39
CA VAL A 197 -3.34 -5.44 17.60
C VAL A 197 -4.47 -4.57 18.16
N VAL A 198 -4.27 -3.26 18.22
CA VAL A 198 -5.29 -2.33 18.74
C VAL A 198 -6.51 -2.26 17.84
N LEU A 199 -6.35 -2.35 16.52
CA LEU A 199 -7.46 -2.42 15.55
C LEU A 199 -8.31 -3.70 15.65
N GLU A 200 -7.85 -4.74 16.36
CA GLU A 200 -8.65 -5.94 16.65
C GLU A 200 -9.64 -5.72 17.81
N MET A 201 -9.45 -4.65 18.60
CA MET A 201 -10.34 -4.35 19.72
C MET A 201 -11.69 -3.84 19.24
N GLU A 202 -12.77 -4.27 19.90
CA GLU A 202 -14.11 -3.75 19.63
C GLU A 202 -14.17 -2.24 19.88
N ASN A 203 -14.90 -1.52 19.00
CA ASN A 203 -15.12 -0.08 19.04
C ASN A 203 -13.88 0.80 18.76
N VAL A 204 -12.77 0.22 18.28
CA VAL A 204 -11.64 0.99 17.74
C VAL A 204 -11.83 1.15 16.23
N ALA A 205 -12.00 2.39 15.77
CA ALA A 205 -12.17 2.71 14.35
C ALA A 205 -10.83 2.97 13.65
N GLU A 206 -9.96 3.72 14.31
CA GLU A 206 -8.63 4.09 13.82
C GLU A 206 -7.65 4.15 14.99
N VAL A 207 -6.37 3.95 14.69
CA VAL A 207 -5.27 4.04 15.64
C VAL A 207 -4.04 4.58 14.95
N ILE A 208 -3.29 5.41 15.66
CA ILE A 208 -1.97 5.89 15.26
C ILE A 208 -1.03 5.67 16.44
N VAL A 209 0.09 5.00 16.19
CA VAL A 209 1.14 4.76 17.18
C VAL A 209 2.35 5.60 16.84
N TYR A 210 2.83 6.37 17.79
CA TYR A 210 4.04 7.19 17.64
C TYR A 210 4.88 7.17 18.90
N GLY A 211 6.19 7.41 18.73
CA GLY A 211 7.12 7.48 19.84
C GLY A 211 7.14 8.85 20.50
N GLU A 212 7.05 8.87 21.81
CA GLU A 212 7.27 10.07 22.62
C GLU A 212 8.56 9.93 23.44
N LYS A 213 9.36 11.00 23.48
CA LYS A 213 10.57 11.01 24.31
C LYS A 213 10.19 11.06 25.77
N ASN A 214 10.54 10.01 26.52
CA ASN A 214 10.43 10.04 27.96
C ASN A 214 11.64 10.79 28.54
N PRO A 215 11.44 11.84 29.37
CA PRO A 215 12.54 12.64 29.94
C PRO A 215 13.29 11.96 31.10
N ILE A 216 13.09 10.67 31.36
CA ILE A 216 13.83 9.92 32.39
C ILE A 216 15.17 9.49 31.86
#